data_6e382ff07aba752c4a7805ca0db816ea
#
_entry.id   6e382ff07aba752c4a7805ca0db816ea
#
_cell.length_a   1.000
_cell.length_b   1.000
_cell.length_c   1.000
_cell.angle_alpha   90.00
_cell.angle_beta   90.00
_cell.angle_gamma   90.00
#
_symmetry.space_group_name_H-M   'P 1'
#
loop_
_entity.id
_entity.type
_entity.pdbx_description
1 polymer ?
#
loop_
_entity_poly.entity_id
_entity_poly.type
_entity_poly.pdbx_seq_one_letter_code
_entity_poly.pdbx_strand_id
1 'polypeptide(L)'
;MNILQQILNDKKAYIDYRKTIVPTAMLKESIHFDAPTISLKEYLLRDDKSGVIAEFKRKSPSKNNINPYAEVDEISIGYMQAGASALSILTDAQYFGGTDQDLQIARKLNYCPILRKDFIVDPYQILEARSIGADAILIIASALDHEQIKEFTALATEVGLEVLLELHHEKEFTKIPNSDIIMGVNARNLETFEVSLQNCIRMFPNLPAESVKVAESGIHQPEEIKMLKEIGFNGFLIGERFMATANPGQACRDFIQSI
;
A
#
# COMPACT_ATOMS: atom_id res chain seq x y z
N MET A 1 -10.56 4.84 22.95
CA MET A 1 -10.67 4.43 21.53
C MET A 1 -9.24 4.43 21.00
N ASN A 2 -8.79 3.35 20.39
CA ASN A 2 -7.45 3.33 19.80
C ASN A 2 -7.46 4.13 18.48
N ILE A 3 -6.28 4.51 17.99
CA ILE A 3 -6.16 5.38 16.81
C ILE A 3 -6.76 4.73 15.56
N LEU A 4 -6.62 3.42 15.37
CA LEU A 4 -7.20 2.71 14.23
C LEU A 4 -8.73 2.86 14.22
N GLN A 5 -9.39 2.63 15.36
CA GLN A 5 -10.85 2.76 15.45
C GLN A 5 -11.32 4.19 15.16
N GLN A 6 -10.56 5.19 15.59
CA GLN A 6 -10.86 6.59 15.26
C GLN A 6 -10.74 6.82 13.74
N ILE A 7 -9.66 6.39 13.12
CA ILE A 7 -9.45 6.51 11.67
C ILE A 7 -10.59 5.84 10.89
N LEU A 8 -10.98 4.62 11.29
CA LEU A 8 -12.06 3.88 10.62
C LEU A 8 -13.41 4.60 10.71
N ASN A 9 -13.72 5.19 11.87
CA ASN A 9 -14.96 5.95 12.04
C ASN A 9 -14.98 7.23 11.19
N ASP A 10 -13.87 7.98 11.19
CA ASP A 10 -13.74 9.20 10.39
C ASP A 10 -13.79 8.88 8.89
N LYS A 11 -13.16 7.76 8.49
CA LYS A 11 -13.18 7.28 7.09
C LYS A 11 -14.60 6.92 6.64
N LYS A 12 -15.38 6.20 7.46
CA LYS A 12 -16.77 5.88 7.14
C LYS A 12 -17.60 7.14 6.91
N ALA A 13 -17.51 8.11 7.82
CA ALA A 13 -18.22 9.37 7.67
C ALA A 13 -17.80 10.16 6.42
N TYR A 14 -16.50 10.15 6.10
CA TYR A 14 -15.97 10.76 4.88
C TYR A 14 -16.52 10.07 3.62
N ILE A 15 -16.54 8.74 3.57
CA ILE A 15 -17.02 7.98 2.42
C ILE A 15 -18.53 8.16 2.23
N ASP A 16 -19.31 8.19 3.30
CA ASP A 16 -20.75 8.47 3.21
C ASP A 16 -21.00 9.86 2.57
N TYR A 17 -20.21 10.86 2.95
CA TYR A 17 -20.26 12.17 2.29
C TYR A 17 -19.80 12.10 0.83
N ARG A 18 -18.68 11.40 0.53
CA ARG A 18 -18.16 11.24 -0.84
C ARG A 18 -19.19 10.66 -1.80
N LYS A 19 -19.94 9.63 -1.38
CA LYS A 19 -21.01 9.01 -2.16
C LYS A 19 -22.09 10.01 -2.61
N THR A 20 -22.34 11.06 -1.82
CA THR A 20 -23.35 12.07 -2.14
C THR A 20 -22.90 13.02 -3.26
N ILE A 21 -21.59 13.26 -3.41
CA ILE A 21 -21.03 14.20 -4.37
C ILE A 21 -20.44 13.53 -5.62
N VAL A 22 -19.99 12.27 -5.50
CA VAL A 22 -19.45 11.47 -6.60
C VAL A 22 -20.16 10.11 -6.63
N PRO A 23 -21.30 9.99 -7.33
CA PRO A 23 -21.99 8.71 -7.45
C PRO A 23 -21.16 7.65 -8.16
N THR A 24 -21.37 6.38 -7.84
CA THR A 24 -20.67 5.24 -8.44
C THR A 24 -20.70 5.25 -9.98
N ALA A 25 -21.80 5.73 -10.58
CA ALA A 25 -21.89 5.87 -12.03
C ALA A 25 -20.81 6.79 -12.60
N MET A 26 -20.49 7.91 -11.92
CA MET A 26 -19.41 8.81 -12.34
C MET A 26 -18.02 8.16 -12.22
N LEU A 27 -17.81 7.32 -11.23
CA LEU A 27 -16.54 6.59 -11.10
C LEU A 27 -16.28 5.68 -12.30
N LYS A 28 -17.33 5.04 -12.80
CA LYS A 28 -17.28 4.14 -13.98
C LYS A 28 -17.04 4.86 -15.30
N GLU A 29 -17.30 6.16 -15.38
CA GLU A 29 -17.01 7.00 -16.56
C GLU A 29 -15.53 7.39 -16.66
N SER A 30 -14.72 7.07 -15.66
CA SER A 30 -13.28 7.40 -15.67
C SER A 30 -12.55 6.63 -16.78
N ILE A 31 -11.61 7.30 -17.44
CA ILE A 31 -10.71 6.70 -18.45
C ILE A 31 -9.89 5.53 -17.92
N HIS A 32 -9.70 5.45 -16.59
CA HIS A 32 -8.96 4.38 -15.95
C HIS A 32 -9.82 3.16 -15.65
N PHE A 33 -11.15 3.29 -15.66
CA PHE A 33 -12.02 2.21 -15.18
C PHE A 33 -11.92 0.95 -16.05
N ASP A 34 -11.86 1.11 -17.37
CA ASP A 34 -11.74 0.02 -18.34
C ASP A 34 -10.31 -0.16 -18.87
N ALA A 35 -9.36 0.68 -18.45
CA ALA A 35 -7.97 0.57 -18.88
C ALA A 35 -7.29 -0.68 -18.25
N PRO A 36 -6.35 -1.35 -18.93
CA PRO A 36 -5.62 -2.46 -18.31
C PRO A 36 -4.83 -1.99 -17.09
N THR A 37 -4.85 -2.79 -16.02
CA THR A 37 -4.00 -2.59 -14.84
C THR A 37 -2.60 -3.18 -15.05
N ILE A 38 -1.64 -2.71 -14.27
CA ILE A 38 -0.27 -3.22 -14.25
C ILE A 38 -0.12 -4.10 -12.99
N SER A 39 0.21 -5.37 -13.17
CA SER A 39 0.28 -6.32 -12.05
C SER A 39 1.39 -5.97 -11.06
N LEU A 40 1.02 -5.68 -9.82
CA LEU A 40 1.95 -5.49 -8.71
C LEU A 40 2.68 -6.82 -8.40
N LYS A 41 1.94 -7.93 -8.42
CA LYS A 41 2.47 -9.27 -8.17
C LYS A 41 3.58 -9.61 -9.18
N GLU A 42 3.32 -9.45 -10.48
CA GLU A 42 4.31 -9.72 -11.50
C GLU A 42 5.57 -8.86 -11.34
N TYR A 43 5.39 -7.57 -11.03
CA TYR A 43 6.53 -6.66 -10.84
C TYR A 43 7.37 -7.00 -9.60
N LEU A 44 6.75 -7.52 -8.53
CA LEU A 44 7.48 -7.96 -7.33
C LEU A 44 8.26 -9.28 -7.54
N LEU A 45 7.82 -10.10 -8.50
CA LEU A 45 8.47 -11.39 -8.81
C LEU A 45 9.53 -11.28 -9.92
N ARG A 46 9.70 -10.13 -10.55
CA ARG A 46 10.69 -9.94 -11.62
C ARG A 46 12.11 -9.87 -11.08
N ASP A 47 13.02 -10.65 -11.65
CA ASP A 47 14.44 -10.69 -11.28
C ASP A 47 15.19 -9.39 -11.60
N ASP A 48 14.71 -8.60 -12.58
CA ASP A 48 15.29 -7.31 -12.96
C ASP A 48 14.80 -6.15 -12.11
N LYS A 49 14.01 -6.42 -11.07
CA LYS A 49 13.43 -5.41 -10.16
C LYS A 49 13.94 -5.56 -8.73
N SER A 50 13.92 -4.45 -8.00
CA SER A 50 14.42 -4.41 -6.62
C SER A 50 13.51 -5.14 -5.60
N GLY A 51 12.21 -5.29 -5.91
CA GLY A 51 11.18 -5.67 -4.95
C GLY A 51 10.70 -4.50 -4.07
N VAL A 52 11.28 -3.31 -4.19
CA VAL A 52 10.92 -2.13 -3.38
C VAL A 52 9.61 -1.52 -3.89
N ILE A 53 8.63 -1.40 -3.00
CA ILE A 53 7.43 -0.57 -3.16
C ILE A 53 7.73 0.76 -2.47
N ALA A 54 8.02 1.81 -3.25
CA ALA A 54 8.39 3.10 -2.71
C ALA A 54 7.14 3.92 -2.36
N GLU A 55 7.01 4.28 -1.08
CA GLU A 55 5.81 4.94 -0.56
C GLU A 55 5.97 6.45 -0.50
N PHE A 56 5.02 7.16 -1.11
CA PHE A 56 4.83 8.60 -0.98
C PHE A 56 3.89 8.92 0.18
N LYS A 57 4.39 9.64 1.19
CA LYS A 57 3.66 9.97 2.41
C LYS A 57 4.17 11.26 3.05
N ARG A 58 3.29 12.25 3.26
CA ARG A 58 3.67 13.54 3.85
C ARG A 58 3.73 13.54 5.37
N LYS A 59 2.86 12.75 6.03
CA LYS A 59 2.78 12.63 7.50
C LYS A 59 2.29 11.25 7.92
N SER A 60 2.26 10.97 9.20
CA SER A 60 1.64 9.77 9.78
C SER A 60 1.15 10.04 11.21
N PRO A 61 0.25 9.23 11.79
CA PRO A 61 -0.16 9.37 13.19
C PRO A 61 0.99 9.33 14.20
N SER A 62 2.07 8.61 13.90
CA SER A 62 3.27 8.53 14.75
C SER A 62 4.26 9.69 14.50
N LYS A 63 4.17 10.35 13.33
CA LYS A 63 5.02 11.51 12.95
C LYS A 63 4.19 12.52 12.16
N ASN A 64 3.75 13.57 12.85
CA ASN A 64 2.88 14.60 12.28
C ASN A 64 3.46 15.29 11.03
N ASN A 65 4.78 15.38 10.91
CA ASN A 65 5.45 15.96 9.76
C ASN A 65 6.64 15.08 9.36
N ILE A 66 6.57 14.47 8.19
CA ILE A 66 7.68 13.75 7.57
C ILE A 66 8.26 14.64 6.46
N ASN A 67 7.43 15.00 5.49
CA ASN A 67 7.77 15.90 4.39
C ASN A 67 6.49 16.61 3.90
N PRO A 68 6.02 17.64 4.64
CA PRO A 68 4.69 18.23 4.41
C PRO A 68 4.55 18.98 3.08
N TYR A 69 5.65 19.42 2.49
CA TYR A 69 5.68 20.16 1.23
C TYR A 69 6.11 19.30 0.04
N ALA A 70 6.15 17.97 0.22
CA ALA A 70 6.53 17.05 -0.85
C ALA A 70 5.54 17.09 -2.02
N GLU A 71 6.07 17.21 -3.22
CA GLU A 71 5.31 17.14 -4.46
C GLU A 71 5.40 15.74 -5.05
N VAL A 72 4.24 15.15 -5.37
CA VAL A 72 4.14 13.75 -5.77
C VAL A 72 4.73 13.50 -7.16
N ASP A 73 4.66 14.47 -8.06
CA ASP A 73 5.21 14.38 -9.42
C ASP A 73 6.72 14.18 -9.39
N GLU A 74 7.45 15.04 -8.70
CA GLU A 74 8.91 14.95 -8.55
C GLU A 74 9.32 13.64 -7.88
N ILE A 75 8.68 13.30 -6.74
CA ILE A 75 9.10 12.17 -5.93
C ILE A 75 8.74 10.84 -6.59
N SER A 76 7.55 10.70 -7.19
CA SER A 76 7.15 9.46 -7.85
C SER A 76 8.03 9.14 -9.07
N ILE A 77 8.39 10.16 -9.87
CA ILE A 77 9.35 10.02 -10.96
C ILE A 77 10.73 9.61 -10.41
N GLY A 78 11.18 10.27 -9.33
CA GLY A 78 12.46 9.96 -8.67
C GLY A 78 12.52 8.52 -8.18
N TYR A 79 11.47 7.99 -7.60
CA TYR A 79 11.36 6.61 -7.16
C TYR A 79 11.45 5.61 -8.32
N MET A 80 10.74 5.88 -9.42
CA MET A 80 10.80 5.02 -10.60
C MET A 80 12.17 5.04 -11.25
N GLN A 81 12.80 6.21 -11.39
CA GLN A 81 14.16 6.35 -11.90
C GLN A 81 15.21 5.71 -10.99
N ALA A 82 14.92 5.59 -9.70
CA ALA A 82 15.76 4.88 -8.73
C ALA A 82 15.70 3.35 -8.89
N GLY A 83 14.70 2.81 -9.61
CA GLY A 83 14.51 1.36 -9.80
C GLY A 83 13.51 0.72 -8.84
N ALA A 84 12.61 1.51 -8.22
CA ALA A 84 11.50 0.95 -7.46
C ALA A 84 10.64 0.04 -8.34
N SER A 85 10.15 -1.08 -7.79
CA SER A 85 9.28 -2.02 -8.50
C SER A 85 7.86 -1.48 -8.64
N ALA A 86 7.40 -0.72 -7.65
CA ALA A 86 6.06 -0.15 -7.61
C ALA A 86 6.05 1.12 -6.77
N LEU A 87 4.96 1.88 -6.88
CA LEU A 87 4.65 3.01 -6.02
C LEU A 87 3.53 2.64 -5.04
N SER A 88 3.61 3.18 -3.82
CA SER A 88 2.52 3.20 -2.83
C SER A 88 2.16 4.65 -2.58
N ILE A 89 0.92 5.04 -2.87
CA ILE A 89 0.47 6.43 -2.74
C ILE A 89 -0.61 6.52 -1.67
N LEU A 90 -0.33 7.27 -0.60
CA LEU A 90 -1.31 7.55 0.44
C LEU A 90 -2.40 8.45 -0.12
N THR A 91 -3.68 8.11 0.13
CA THR A 91 -4.83 8.91 -0.29
C THR A 91 -5.69 9.38 0.90
N ASP A 92 -5.24 9.16 2.13
CA ASP A 92 -5.88 9.72 3.33
C ASP A 92 -5.33 11.10 3.66
N ALA A 93 -6.18 12.13 3.57
CA ALA A 93 -5.79 13.52 3.80
C ALA A 93 -5.61 13.84 5.29
N GLN A 94 -6.51 13.34 6.13
CA GLN A 94 -6.57 13.72 7.54
C GLN A 94 -5.36 13.19 8.32
N TYR A 95 -5.00 11.93 8.12
CA TYR A 95 -3.98 11.24 8.92
C TYR A 95 -2.62 11.13 8.22
N PHE A 96 -2.60 11.11 6.87
CA PHE A 96 -1.38 10.87 6.10
C PHE A 96 -1.01 11.99 5.13
N GLY A 97 -1.88 12.99 4.95
CA GLY A 97 -1.63 14.14 4.08
C GLY A 97 -1.60 13.79 2.59
N GLY A 98 -2.20 12.66 2.21
CA GLY A 98 -2.34 12.22 0.83
C GLY A 98 -3.70 12.54 0.24
N THR A 99 -3.83 12.51 -1.07
CA THR A 99 -5.09 12.77 -1.79
C THR A 99 -5.24 11.84 -2.98
N ASP A 100 -6.49 11.66 -3.46
CA ASP A 100 -6.75 10.95 -4.72
C ASP A 100 -6.03 11.61 -5.90
N GLN A 101 -5.88 12.94 -5.87
CA GLN A 101 -5.13 13.68 -6.89
C GLN A 101 -3.65 13.30 -6.92
N ASP A 102 -3.02 13.02 -5.77
CA ASP A 102 -1.64 12.54 -5.74
C ASP A 102 -1.49 11.22 -6.52
N LEU A 103 -2.44 10.30 -6.35
CA LEU A 103 -2.42 9.03 -7.09
C LEU A 103 -2.64 9.26 -8.60
N GLN A 104 -3.58 10.10 -8.98
CA GLN A 104 -3.83 10.45 -10.38
C GLN A 104 -2.61 11.11 -11.06
N ILE A 105 -1.90 11.99 -10.35
CA ILE A 105 -0.66 12.61 -10.85
C ILE A 105 0.41 11.53 -11.00
N ALA A 106 0.62 10.68 -9.99
CA ALA A 106 1.58 9.58 -10.06
C ALA A 106 1.27 8.64 -11.24
N ARG A 107 -0.03 8.27 -11.45
CA ARG A 107 -0.45 7.43 -12.59
C ARG A 107 -0.15 8.07 -13.94
N LYS A 108 -0.39 9.36 -14.09
CA LYS A 108 -0.15 10.10 -15.33
C LYS A 108 1.34 10.12 -15.72
N LEU A 109 2.23 10.12 -14.74
CA LEU A 109 3.66 10.32 -14.96
C LEU A 109 4.48 9.02 -14.92
N ASN A 110 3.89 7.91 -14.44
CA ASN A 110 4.63 6.67 -14.23
C ASN A 110 3.91 5.46 -14.84
N TYR A 111 4.68 4.64 -15.57
CA TYR A 111 4.21 3.35 -16.07
C TYR A 111 4.76 2.22 -15.19
N CYS A 112 4.12 2.04 -14.04
CA CYS A 112 4.45 1.00 -13.05
C CYS A 112 3.20 0.66 -12.24
N PRO A 113 3.17 -0.44 -11.47
CA PRO A 113 2.09 -0.70 -10.54
C PRO A 113 1.99 0.39 -9.48
N ILE A 114 0.76 0.85 -9.19
CA ILE A 114 0.47 1.82 -8.13
C ILE A 114 -0.51 1.20 -7.13
N LEU A 115 -0.07 1.06 -5.89
CA LEU A 115 -0.89 0.68 -4.75
C LEU A 115 -1.58 1.93 -4.18
N ARG A 116 -2.92 1.94 -4.13
CA ARG A 116 -3.67 2.89 -3.31
C ARG A 116 -3.54 2.49 -1.84
N LYS A 117 -2.79 3.28 -1.07
CA LYS A 117 -2.58 3.07 0.37
C LYS A 117 -3.60 3.91 1.14
N ASP A 118 -4.68 3.28 1.57
CA ASP A 118 -5.80 3.92 2.28
C ASP A 118 -6.47 2.90 3.21
N PHE A 119 -7.35 3.37 4.10
CA PHE A 119 -8.22 2.52 4.90
C PHE A 119 -9.49 2.21 4.12
N ILE A 120 -9.53 1.05 3.48
CA ILE A 120 -10.70 0.57 2.73
C ILE A 120 -11.71 0.02 3.74
N VAL A 121 -12.86 0.67 3.85
CA VAL A 121 -13.95 0.33 4.80
C VAL A 121 -15.30 0.15 4.11
N ASP A 122 -15.38 0.43 2.81
CA ASP A 122 -16.60 0.41 2.03
C ASP A 122 -16.30 0.01 0.57
N PRO A 123 -17.13 -0.80 -0.08
CA PRO A 123 -16.96 -1.21 -1.48
C PRO A 123 -16.85 -0.04 -2.48
N TYR A 124 -17.43 1.11 -2.16
CA TYR A 124 -17.29 2.33 -2.96
C TYR A 124 -15.84 2.72 -3.20
N GLN A 125 -14.98 2.59 -2.17
CA GLN A 125 -13.55 2.96 -2.28
C GLN A 125 -12.77 2.06 -3.26
N ILE A 126 -13.24 0.84 -3.49
CA ILE A 126 -12.63 -0.08 -4.47
C ILE A 126 -12.91 0.42 -5.88
N LEU A 127 -14.15 0.83 -6.17
CA LEU A 127 -14.51 1.44 -7.44
C LEU A 127 -13.81 2.79 -7.62
N GLU A 128 -13.71 3.59 -6.56
CA GLU A 128 -12.97 4.84 -6.56
C GLU A 128 -11.47 4.61 -6.85
N ALA A 129 -10.83 3.61 -6.21
CA ALA A 129 -9.43 3.25 -6.48
C ALA A 129 -9.21 2.94 -7.96
N ARG A 130 -10.11 2.16 -8.55
CA ARG A 130 -10.08 1.84 -9.97
C ARG A 130 -10.21 3.10 -10.82
N SER A 131 -11.15 3.99 -10.48
CA SER A 131 -11.43 5.22 -11.22
C SER A 131 -10.29 6.23 -11.23
N ILE A 132 -9.47 6.25 -10.18
CA ILE A 132 -8.31 7.16 -10.06
C ILE A 132 -7.01 6.58 -10.60
N GLY A 133 -7.03 5.32 -11.10
CA GLY A 133 -5.90 4.68 -11.79
C GLY A 133 -4.97 3.87 -10.89
N ALA A 134 -5.45 3.36 -9.77
CA ALA A 134 -4.74 2.35 -9.00
C ALA A 134 -4.70 1.00 -9.73
N ASP A 135 -3.68 0.21 -9.46
CA ASP A 135 -3.53 -1.18 -9.91
C ASP A 135 -3.77 -2.17 -8.77
N ALA A 136 -3.53 -1.74 -7.55
CA ALA A 136 -3.75 -2.52 -6.35
C ALA A 136 -4.33 -1.65 -5.23
N ILE A 137 -4.99 -2.32 -4.28
CA ILE A 137 -5.51 -1.70 -3.05
C ILE A 137 -4.98 -2.38 -1.81
N LEU A 138 -4.93 -1.63 -0.71
CA LEU A 138 -4.66 -2.16 0.62
C LEU A 138 -5.96 -2.60 1.28
N ILE A 139 -5.99 -3.82 1.80
CA ILE A 139 -7.00 -4.30 2.75
C ILE A 139 -6.30 -4.61 4.06
N ILE A 140 -6.78 -4.04 5.18
CA ILE A 140 -6.17 -4.21 6.50
C ILE A 140 -6.99 -5.22 7.30
N ALA A 141 -6.42 -6.38 7.62
CA ALA A 141 -7.14 -7.47 8.29
C ALA A 141 -7.64 -7.10 9.70
N SER A 142 -6.95 -6.21 10.41
CA SER A 142 -7.40 -5.70 11.71
C SER A 142 -8.60 -4.75 11.63
N ALA A 143 -8.89 -4.19 10.45
CA ALA A 143 -9.98 -3.24 10.24
C ALA A 143 -11.32 -3.89 9.85
N LEU A 144 -11.30 -5.11 9.33
CA LEU A 144 -12.43 -5.80 8.72
C LEU A 144 -12.61 -7.21 9.30
N ASP A 145 -13.80 -7.77 9.16
CA ASP A 145 -14.06 -9.19 9.42
C ASP A 145 -13.75 -10.06 8.17
N HIS A 146 -13.85 -11.39 8.32
CA HIS A 146 -13.54 -12.33 7.25
C HIS A 146 -14.46 -12.17 6.02
N GLU A 147 -15.77 -11.99 6.24
CA GLU A 147 -16.73 -11.86 5.14
C GLU A 147 -16.53 -10.55 4.37
N GLN A 148 -16.23 -9.46 5.07
CA GLN A 148 -15.88 -8.18 4.43
C GLN A 148 -14.60 -8.28 3.60
N ILE A 149 -13.55 -8.93 4.12
CA ILE A 149 -12.31 -9.14 3.38
C ILE A 149 -12.56 -9.94 2.11
N LYS A 150 -13.35 -11.01 2.20
CA LYS A 150 -13.73 -11.85 1.07
C LYS A 150 -14.55 -11.09 0.01
N GLU A 151 -15.55 -10.32 0.45
CA GLU A 151 -16.37 -9.47 -0.43
C GLU A 151 -15.52 -8.42 -1.15
N PHE A 152 -14.68 -7.69 -0.40
CA PHE A 152 -13.85 -6.63 -0.96
C PHE A 152 -12.79 -7.19 -1.91
N THR A 153 -12.21 -8.35 -1.59
CA THR A 153 -11.28 -9.04 -2.48
C THR A 153 -11.95 -9.46 -3.79
N ALA A 154 -13.16 -10.01 -3.71
CA ALA A 154 -13.93 -10.42 -4.89
C ALA A 154 -14.25 -9.22 -5.78
N LEU A 155 -14.74 -8.12 -5.20
CA LEU A 155 -15.03 -6.88 -5.94
C LEU A 155 -13.75 -6.27 -6.56
N ALA A 156 -12.64 -6.25 -5.82
CA ALA A 156 -11.37 -5.76 -6.35
C ALA A 156 -10.95 -6.57 -7.59
N THR A 157 -11.01 -7.90 -7.50
CA THR A 157 -10.72 -8.79 -8.64
C THR A 157 -11.65 -8.55 -9.82
N GLU A 158 -12.97 -8.38 -9.57
CA GLU A 158 -13.97 -8.10 -10.61
C GLU A 158 -13.63 -6.83 -11.41
N VAL A 159 -13.14 -5.79 -10.74
CA VAL A 159 -12.77 -4.54 -11.41
C VAL A 159 -11.29 -4.49 -11.84
N GLY A 160 -10.57 -5.61 -11.77
CA GLY A 160 -9.20 -5.74 -12.24
C GLY A 160 -8.12 -5.17 -11.30
N LEU A 161 -8.44 -4.98 -10.01
CA LEU A 161 -7.46 -4.57 -8.99
C LEU A 161 -6.85 -5.77 -8.28
N GLU A 162 -5.56 -5.72 -8.01
CA GLU A 162 -4.92 -6.65 -7.07
C GLU A 162 -5.11 -6.20 -5.62
N VAL A 163 -5.02 -7.14 -4.69
CA VAL A 163 -5.18 -6.88 -3.25
C VAL A 163 -3.88 -7.19 -2.50
N LEU A 164 -3.40 -6.21 -1.74
CA LEU A 164 -2.42 -6.39 -0.69
C LEU A 164 -3.18 -6.49 0.65
N LEU A 165 -3.27 -7.73 1.21
CA LEU A 165 -3.88 -7.96 2.52
C LEU A 165 -2.83 -7.81 3.61
N GLU A 166 -2.93 -6.72 4.37
CA GLU A 166 -2.01 -6.39 5.47
C GLU A 166 -2.40 -7.09 6.77
N LEU A 167 -1.46 -7.83 7.34
CA LEU A 167 -1.57 -8.55 8.60
C LEU A 167 -0.62 -7.96 9.66
N HIS A 168 -1.09 -7.88 10.90
CA HIS A 168 -0.33 -7.42 12.07
C HIS A 168 -0.11 -8.52 13.12
N HIS A 169 -1.04 -9.47 13.20
CA HIS A 169 -1.07 -10.50 14.24
C HIS A 169 -1.45 -11.87 13.68
N GLU A 170 -0.92 -12.94 14.29
CA GLU A 170 -1.23 -14.33 13.88
C GLU A 170 -2.73 -14.67 13.95
N LYS A 171 -3.49 -14.06 14.87
CA LYS A 171 -4.95 -14.25 14.95
C LYS A 171 -5.70 -13.85 13.66
N GLU A 172 -5.06 -13.06 12.79
CA GLU A 172 -5.66 -12.58 11.54
C GLU A 172 -5.53 -13.61 10.40
N PHE A 173 -4.74 -14.68 10.57
CA PHE A 173 -4.65 -15.75 9.57
C PHE A 173 -6.01 -16.41 9.29
N THR A 174 -6.90 -16.47 10.29
CA THR A 174 -8.26 -17.00 10.10
C THR A 174 -9.14 -16.14 9.19
N LYS A 175 -8.68 -14.92 8.88
CA LYS A 175 -9.40 -13.99 8.00
C LYS A 175 -8.92 -14.04 6.56
N ILE A 176 -7.85 -14.76 6.24
CA ILE A 176 -7.30 -14.85 4.90
C ILE A 176 -8.33 -15.56 4.00
N PRO A 177 -8.80 -14.94 2.91
CA PRO A 177 -9.71 -15.57 1.97
C PRO A 177 -8.95 -16.58 1.11
N ASN A 178 -9.67 -17.58 0.58
CA ASN A 178 -9.12 -18.47 -0.43
C ASN A 178 -9.11 -17.78 -1.81
N SER A 179 -8.17 -16.87 -2.00
CA SER A 179 -8.05 -16.03 -3.19
C SER A 179 -6.58 -15.76 -3.50
N ASP A 180 -6.30 -15.46 -4.76
CA ASP A 180 -4.95 -15.13 -5.22
C ASP A 180 -4.61 -13.66 -4.89
N ILE A 181 -4.13 -13.40 -3.68
CA ILE A 181 -3.81 -12.08 -3.15
C ILE A 181 -2.36 -11.98 -2.68
N ILE A 182 -1.86 -10.77 -2.61
CA ILE A 182 -0.54 -10.45 -2.05
C ILE A 182 -0.67 -10.36 -0.52
N MET A 183 0.21 -11.04 0.20
CA MET A 183 0.22 -11.05 1.66
C MET A 183 1.20 -10.01 2.20
N GLY A 184 0.70 -9.00 2.90
CA GLY A 184 1.51 -8.02 3.61
C GLY A 184 1.68 -8.38 5.09
N VAL A 185 2.89 -8.29 5.61
CA VAL A 185 3.13 -8.36 7.06
C VAL A 185 3.69 -7.03 7.52
N ASN A 186 2.94 -6.34 8.37
CA ASN A 186 3.38 -5.07 8.91
C ASN A 186 4.20 -5.29 10.19
N ALA A 187 5.47 -4.85 10.15
CA ALA A 187 6.36 -4.87 11.30
C ALA A 187 5.94 -3.89 12.41
N ARG A 188 5.05 -2.93 12.10
CA ARG A 188 4.55 -1.95 13.07
C ARG A 188 3.32 -2.47 13.78
N ASN A 189 3.36 -2.48 15.11
CA ASN A 189 2.18 -2.68 15.93
C ASN A 189 1.30 -1.41 15.89
N LEU A 190 0.02 -1.54 15.50
CA LEU A 190 -0.89 -0.39 15.39
C LEU A 190 -1.37 0.18 16.74
N GLU A 191 -1.18 -0.54 17.84
CA GLU A 191 -1.58 -0.10 19.17
C GLU A 191 -0.45 0.61 19.91
N THR A 192 0.77 0.03 19.87
CA THR A 192 1.96 0.54 20.59
C THR A 192 2.87 1.39 19.71
N PHE A 193 2.69 1.36 18.39
CA PHE A 193 3.58 1.94 17.38
C PHE A 193 5.02 1.38 17.38
N GLU A 194 5.30 0.36 18.17
CA GLU A 194 6.57 -0.35 18.12
C GLU A 194 6.76 -1.00 16.76
N VAL A 195 8.01 -0.96 16.28
CA VAL A 195 8.39 -1.53 14.98
C VAL A 195 9.42 -2.60 15.20
N SER A 196 9.14 -3.83 14.72
CA SER A 196 10.07 -4.95 14.82
C SER A 196 9.94 -5.89 13.62
N LEU A 197 11.01 -6.05 12.86
CA LEU A 197 11.08 -7.01 11.76
C LEU A 197 10.94 -8.47 12.23
N GLN A 198 11.12 -8.73 13.54
CA GLN A 198 10.86 -10.05 14.13
C GLN A 198 9.40 -10.48 13.95
N ASN A 199 8.45 -9.52 13.83
CA ASN A 199 7.07 -9.85 13.52
C ASN A 199 6.95 -10.47 12.12
N CYS A 200 7.63 -9.91 11.12
CA CYS A 200 7.66 -10.47 9.77
C CYS A 200 8.24 -11.89 9.76
N ILE A 201 9.38 -12.10 10.45
CA ILE A 201 10.04 -13.40 10.55
C ILE A 201 9.13 -14.44 11.20
N ARG A 202 8.48 -14.08 12.29
CA ARG A 202 7.59 -14.98 13.05
C ARG A 202 6.34 -15.38 12.28
N MET A 203 5.74 -14.43 11.54
CA MET A 203 4.50 -14.66 10.81
C MET A 203 4.71 -15.40 9.50
N PHE A 204 5.89 -15.28 8.89
CA PHE A 204 6.20 -15.83 7.56
C PHE A 204 5.83 -17.31 7.38
N PRO A 205 6.18 -18.25 8.30
CA PRO A 205 5.91 -19.69 8.10
C PRO A 205 4.42 -20.04 7.99
N ASN A 206 3.53 -19.17 8.47
CA ASN A 206 2.09 -19.40 8.49
C ASN A 206 1.36 -18.70 7.32
N LEU A 207 2.07 -17.96 6.48
CA LEU A 207 1.50 -17.36 5.28
C LEU A 207 1.27 -18.43 4.19
N PRO A 208 0.26 -18.29 3.33
CA PRO A 208 0.04 -19.21 2.21
C PRO A 208 1.33 -19.35 1.36
N ALA A 209 1.75 -20.60 1.10
CA ALA A 209 3.04 -20.87 0.45
C ALA A 209 3.18 -20.17 -0.91
N GLU A 210 2.13 -20.25 -1.73
CA GLU A 210 2.12 -19.76 -3.12
C GLU A 210 1.89 -18.24 -3.24
N SER A 211 1.56 -17.54 -2.14
CA SER A 211 1.31 -16.10 -2.21
C SER A 211 2.61 -15.30 -2.36
N VAL A 212 2.54 -14.18 -3.07
CA VAL A 212 3.57 -13.13 -3.01
C VAL A 212 3.53 -12.46 -1.64
N LYS A 213 4.68 -12.27 -1.02
CA LYS A 213 4.80 -11.79 0.35
C LYS A 213 5.55 -10.47 0.41
N VAL A 214 4.96 -9.47 1.10
CA VAL A 214 5.48 -8.12 1.28
C VAL A 214 5.74 -7.86 2.74
N ALA A 215 6.95 -7.41 3.07
CA ALA A 215 7.28 -6.88 4.39
C ALA A 215 7.07 -5.37 4.41
N GLU A 216 6.35 -4.88 5.43
CA GLU A 216 5.99 -3.47 5.55
C GLU A 216 6.50 -2.87 6.86
N SER A 217 6.93 -1.64 6.81
CA SER A 217 7.49 -0.87 7.94
C SER A 217 8.83 -1.41 8.47
N GLY A 218 9.61 -0.52 9.08
CA GLY A 218 10.82 -0.90 9.84
C GLY A 218 12.03 -1.27 9.00
N ILE A 219 11.98 -1.14 7.69
CA ILE A 219 13.12 -1.41 6.81
C ILE A 219 13.91 -0.11 6.66
N HIS A 220 15.13 -0.10 7.21
CA HIS A 220 15.99 1.08 7.24
C HIS A 220 17.34 0.85 6.54
N GLN A 221 17.80 -0.40 6.45
CA GLN A 221 19.08 -0.78 5.89
C GLN A 221 18.93 -1.83 4.77
N PRO A 222 19.79 -1.80 3.74
CA PRO A 222 19.75 -2.79 2.64
C PRO A 222 19.92 -4.24 3.12
N GLU A 223 20.69 -4.46 4.19
CA GLU A 223 20.92 -5.77 4.79
C GLU A 223 19.65 -6.42 5.30
N GLU A 224 18.68 -5.62 5.75
CA GLU A 224 17.38 -6.09 6.20
C GLU A 224 16.56 -6.66 5.03
N ILE A 225 16.68 -6.08 3.84
CA ILE A 225 16.06 -6.65 2.62
C ILE A 225 16.72 -7.98 2.26
N LYS A 226 18.05 -8.08 2.31
CA LYS A 226 18.75 -9.34 2.02
C LYS A 226 18.28 -10.45 2.95
N MET A 227 18.21 -10.17 4.24
CA MET A 227 17.69 -11.10 5.25
C MET A 227 16.24 -11.51 4.95
N LEU A 228 15.36 -10.56 4.64
CA LEU A 228 13.94 -10.84 4.36
C LEU A 228 13.76 -11.62 3.04
N LYS A 229 14.59 -11.37 2.01
CA LYS A 229 14.64 -12.16 0.77
C LYS A 229 15.06 -13.62 1.04
N GLU A 230 16.05 -13.84 1.88
CA GLU A 230 16.49 -15.18 2.28
C GLU A 230 15.39 -15.97 3.01
N ILE A 231 14.50 -15.29 3.75
CA ILE A 231 13.32 -15.89 4.39
C ILE A 231 12.24 -16.23 3.34
N GLY A 232 12.18 -15.48 2.22
CA GLY A 232 11.23 -15.70 1.13
C GLY A 232 10.25 -14.54 0.86
N PHE A 233 10.47 -13.36 1.43
CA PHE A 233 9.72 -12.16 1.05
C PHE A 233 10.11 -11.68 -0.35
N ASN A 234 9.11 -11.27 -1.13
CA ASN A 234 9.26 -10.83 -2.52
C ASN A 234 9.24 -9.29 -2.65
N GLY A 235 8.52 -8.61 -1.74
CA GLY A 235 8.31 -7.18 -1.76
C GLY A 235 8.62 -6.49 -0.43
N PHE A 236 8.99 -5.20 -0.52
CA PHE A 236 9.45 -4.40 0.61
C PHE A 236 8.86 -3.00 0.52
N LEU A 237 7.87 -2.68 1.40
CA LEU A 237 7.21 -1.38 1.39
C LEU A 237 7.98 -0.41 2.28
N ILE A 238 8.54 0.63 1.67
CA ILE A 238 9.44 1.60 2.31
C ILE A 238 8.98 3.02 1.98
N GLY A 239 8.66 3.79 3.01
CA GLY A 239 8.25 5.19 2.87
C GLY A 239 9.09 6.14 3.71
N GLU A 240 8.98 6.05 5.02
CA GLU A 240 9.60 6.99 5.96
C GLU A 240 11.12 7.15 5.74
N ARG A 241 11.83 6.06 5.44
CA ARG A 241 13.27 6.05 5.20
C ARG A 241 13.67 6.99 4.06
N PHE A 242 12.84 7.09 3.03
CA PHE A 242 13.08 7.96 1.88
C PHE A 242 12.50 9.36 2.11
N MET A 243 11.23 9.43 2.50
CA MET A 243 10.49 10.69 2.64
C MET A 243 11.06 11.64 3.69
N ALA A 244 11.76 11.12 4.71
CA ALA A 244 12.39 11.93 5.75
C ALA A 244 13.71 12.62 5.31
N THR A 245 14.14 12.39 4.08
CA THR A 245 15.38 13.00 3.52
C THR A 245 15.07 14.26 2.71
N ALA A 246 16.08 15.09 2.48
CA ALA A 246 15.95 16.26 1.62
C ALA A 246 15.70 15.91 0.14
N ASN A 247 16.12 14.72 -0.31
CA ASN A 247 15.89 14.22 -1.66
C ASN A 247 15.45 12.74 -1.61
N PRO A 248 14.13 12.47 -1.51
CA PRO A 248 13.60 11.12 -1.43
C PRO A 248 13.96 10.23 -2.61
N GLY A 249 13.97 10.77 -3.83
CA GLY A 249 14.36 10.04 -5.05
C GLY A 249 15.81 9.56 -5.01
N GLN A 250 16.73 10.42 -4.58
CA GLN A 250 18.14 10.05 -4.42
C GLN A 250 18.32 9.02 -3.29
N ALA A 251 17.65 9.22 -2.15
CA ALA A 251 17.72 8.29 -1.04
C ALA A 251 17.20 6.88 -1.43
N CYS A 252 16.16 6.82 -2.26
CA CYS A 252 15.65 5.56 -2.82
C CYS A 252 16.68 4.91 -3.77
N ARG A 253 17.32 5.70 -4.63
CA ARG A 253 18.35 5.23 -5.56
C ARG A 253 19.54 4.62 -4.84
N ASP A 254 20.11 5.35 -3.88
CA ASP A 254 21.28 4.92 -3.11
C ASP A 254 20.96 3.62 -2.35
N PHE A 255 19.74 3.52 -1.81
CA PHE A 255 19.28 2.35 -1.11
C PHE A 255 19.14 1.14 -2.04
N ILE A 256 18.49 1.29 -3.20
CA ILE A 256 18.28 0.21 -4.16
C ILE A 256 19.60 -0.27 -4.75
N GLN A 257 20.57 0.61 -5.01
CA GLN A 257 21.90 0.25 -5.49
C GLN A 257 22.73 -0.56 -4.49
N SER A 258 22.33 -0.54 -3.21
CA SER A 258 23.02 -1.27 -2.12
C SER A 258 22.40 -2.65 -1.81
N ILE A 259 21.24 -2.99 -2.42
CA ILE A 259 20.58 -4.29 -2.31
C ILE A 259 21.26 -5.26 -3.30
#